data_2a5daec69cd2ac034d681d0b152057a8
#
_entry.id   2a5daec69cd2ac034d681d0b152057a8
#
_cell.length_a   1.000
_cell.length_b   1.000
_cell.length_c   1.000
_cell.angle_alpha   90.00
_cell.angle_beta   90.00
_cell.angle_gamma   90.00
#
_symmetry.space_group_name_H-M   'P 1'
#
loop_
_entity.id
_entity.type
_entity.pdbx_description
1 polymer ?
#
loop_
_entity_poly.entity_id
_entity_poly.type
_entity_poly.pdbx_seq_one_letter_code
_entity_poly.pdbx_strand_id
1 'polypeptide(L)'
;MPVMNSVDYMESVAVKAAYNGTIMVLSMETRITLEKFCEDMRDIFKFHEEEDFTMKWLDEEGDPCTISCQEELNEAIRLYELNRDSELVIHLFKGIPEEPGRLCDGETRNIYRRGAKRWRKIHIVNGHSFVAKRFSRLATCSFCSDRIWGLGRQGYKCLQCKLVVHKKCHKLIKVQCGQQIHSSAQSTIHSSLPPIGAVGTKIPPAEEAPGPKRTRSDSPATRKRGLLTVDYSQGSKAKEASSGSSFLISLNDFTLLRVIGRGSYAKVLLVELKKNKRIYAMKVVKKELVNDDEDIDWVQTEKHVFEQASNHPFLVGLHSCFQTSSRLFFVIEFVSGGDLMYHMQRQRRLPEDHARFYSAEISCALNFLHERGVIYRDLKLDNVLLDSDGHVKLTDYGMCKEGLRPGDTTSTFCGTPNYIAPEILRGEDYGFSVDWWALGVLLFEMLAGRSPFDVVGSAENPDQNTEDYLFQVILEKPIRIPRSLSVKASSVLKGFLNKDPIERLGCHPQTGFADITSHVFFRAVDWEQLEARQIAPPFKPRIEDRYGLGNFDPQFTNEPVVLTPDDPKLLETIDQTEFEGFEYINPLLMSSEESV
;
A
#
# COMPACT_ATOMS: atom_id res chain seq x y z
N MET A 1 -17.63 48.44 24.46
CA MET A 1 -17.52 47.02 24.18
C MET A 1 -18.05 46.80 22.78
N PRO A 2 -17.25 46.48 21.79
CA PRO A 2 -17.74 46.10 20.47
C PRO A 2 -18.10 44.63 20.48
N VAL A 3 -19.25 44.33 19.92
CA VAL A 3 -19.82 43.01 19.69
C VAL A 3 -18.90 42.30 18.69
N MET A 4 -18.31 41.17 19.07
CA MET A 4 -17.59 40.26 18.15
C MET A 4 -18.61 39.63 17.22
N ASN A 5 -18.43 39.87 15.93
CA ASN A 5 -19.15 39.22 14.85
C ASN A 5 -18.89 37.70 14.88
N SER A 6 -19.99 36.95 14.71
CA SER A 6 -20.04 35.51 14.52
C SER A 6 -19.09 35.06 13.39
N VAL A 7 -18.21 34.16 13.71
CA VAL A 7 -17.40 33.41 12.74
C VAL A 7 -18.37 32.57 11.91
N ASP A 8 -18.35 32.75 10.58
CA ASP A 8 -19.05 31.92 9.63
C ASP A 8 -18.55 30.46 9.79
N TYR A 9 -19.37 29.63 10.39
CA TYR A 9 -19.18 28.18 10.39
C TYR A 9 -19.38 27.68 8.97
N MET A 10 -18.46 26.84 8.47
CA MET A 10 -18.54 26.23 7.15
C MET A 10 -19.82 25.40 7.03
N GLU A 11 -20.73 25.82 6.18
CA GLU A 11 -22.08 25.28 5.99
C GLU A 11 -22.12 23.96 5.21
N SER A 12 -21.02 23.21 5.11
CA SER A 12 -20.98 21.99 4.29
C SER A 12 -20.31 20.81 4.98
N VAL A 13 -20.96 19.65 4.89
CA VAL A 13 -20.51 18.34 5.38
C VAL A 13 -19.89 17.55 4.23
N ALA A 14 -18.72 16.94 4.45
CA ALA A 14 -18.15 16.01 3.51
C ALA A 14 -18.81 14.63 3.68
N VAL A 15 -19.52 14.16 2.66
CA VAL A 15 -20.23 12.86 2.65
C VAL A 15 -19.51 11.85 1.77
N LYS A 16 -19.32 10.65 2.31
CA LYS A 16 -18.94 9.44 1.56
C LYS A 16 -20.15 8.53 1.41
N ALA A 17 -20.78 8.55 0.24
CA ALA A 17 -21.86 7.64 -0.07
C ALA A 17 -21.31 6.37 -0.74
N ALA A 18 -21.63 5.21 -0.19
CA ALA A 18 -21.14 3.90 -0.62
C ALA A 18 -22.27 3.03 -1.15
N TYR A 19 -22.16 2.55 -2.41
CA TYR A 19 -23.10 1.64 -3.03
C TYR A 19 -22.38 0.64 -3.93
N ASN A 20 -22.68 -0.63 -3.78
CA ASN A 20 -22.20 -1.74 -4.63
C ASN A 20 -20.69 -1.68 -4.98
N GLY A 21 -19.84 -1.46 -3.96
CA GLY A 21 -18.39 -1.43 -4.12
C GLY A 21 -17.81 -0.09 -4.60
N THR A 22 -18.65 0.94 -4.81
CA THR A 22 -18.22 2.27 -5.23
C THR A 22 -18.48 3.28 -4.12
N ILE A 23 -17.53 4.17 -3.83
CA ILE A 23 -17.69 5.31 -2.91
C ILE A 23 -17.70 6.60 -3.73
N MET A 24 -18.77 7.38 -3.56
CA MET A 24 -18.90 8.74 -4.07
C MET A 24 -18.60 9.73 -2.95
N VAL A 25 -17.69 10.68 -3.18
CA VAL A 25 -17.35 11.73 -2.21
C VAL A 25 -17.91 13.04 -2.71
N LEU A 26 -18.80 13.63 -1.91
CA LEU A 26 -19.49 14.88 -2.25
C LEU A 26 -19.50 15.81 -1.04
N SER A 27 -19.82 17.08 -1.27
CA SER A 27 -20.09 18.07 -0.22
C SER A 27 -21.58 18.34 -0.17
N MET A 28 -22.15 18.34 1.01
CA MET A 28 -23.57 18.51 1.28
C MET A 28 -23.75 19.71 2.21
N GLU A 29 -24.79 20.49 2.05
CA GLU A 29 -25.15 21.56 2.98
C GLU A 29 -25.66 20.95 4.30
N THR A 30 -25.30 21.53 5.44
CA THR A 30 -25.73 21.05 6.78
C THR A 30 -27.24 21.12 6.99
N ARG A 31 -27.94 21.94 6.24
CA ARG A 31 -29.41 22.13 6.32
C ARG A 31 -30.17 21.50 5.16
N ILE A 32 -29.60 20.47 4.52
CA ILE A 32 -30.26 19.77 3.43
C ILE A 32 -31.54 19.06 3.91
N THR A 33 -32.60 19.08 3.10
CA THR A 33 -33.79 18.26 3.37
C THR A 33 -33.53 16.81 2.95
N LEU A 34 -34.17 15.85 3.65
CA LEU A 34 -34.05 14.44 3.31
C LEU A 34 -34.49 14.16 1.85
N GLU A 35 -35.56 14.84 1.39
CA GLU A 35 -36.04 14.72 0.01
C GLU A 35 -34.93 15.10 -0.98
N LYS A 36 -34.30 16.26 -0.78
CA LYS A 36 -33.20 16.72 -1.65
C LYS A 36 -31.99 15.80 -1.58
N PHE A 37 -31.68 15.31 -0.37
CA PHE A 37 -30.58 14.37 -0.20
C PHE A 37 -30.85 13.03 -0.89
N CYS A 38 -32.09 12.51 -0.85
CA CYS A 38 -32.50 11.32 -1.61
C CYS A 38 -32.43 11.54 -3.13
N GLU A 39 -32.85 12.73 -3.63
CA GLU A 39 -32.71 13.09 -5.05
C GLU A 39 -31.24 13.08 -5.47
N ASP A 40 -30.35 13.74 -4.70
CA ASP A 40 -28.93 13.77 -4.99
C ASP A 40 -28.30 12.37 -5.00
N MET A 41 -28.68 11.48 -4.06
CA MET A 41 -28.24 10.10 -4.04
C MET A 41 -28.75 9.32 -5.24
N ARG A 42 -30.01 9.53 -5.64
CA ARG A 42 -30.63 8.90 -6.81
C ARG A 42 -29.89 9.29 -8.09
N ASP A 43 -29.60 10.57 -8.26
CA ASP A 43 -28.89 11.09 -9.42
C ASP A 43 -27.43 10.58 -9.49
N ILE A 44 -26.74 10.54 -8.35
CA ILE A 44 -25.33 10.12 -8.26
C ILE A 44 -25.15 8.65 -8.58
N PHE A 45 -26.02 7.79 -8.03
CA PHE A 45 -25.94 6.34 -8.21
C PHE A 45 -26.81 5.82 -9.35
N LYS A 46 -27.56 6.74 -10.03
CA LYS A 46 -28.43 6.43 -11.19
C LYS A 46 -29.50 5.39 -10.86
N PHE A 47 -30.15 5.53 -9.72
CA PHE A 47 -31.36 4.78 -9.42
C PHE A 47 -32.51 5.28 -10.31
N HIS A 48 -33.37 4.37 -10.80
CA HIS A 48 -34.57 4.76 -11.50
C HIS A 48 -35.57 5.49 -10.60
N GLU A 49 -36.45 6.32 -11.15
CA GLU A 49 -37.40 7.13 -10.35
C GLU A 49 -38.30 6.26 -9.43
N GLU A 50 -38.65 5.06 -9.88
CA GLU A 50 -39.49 4.11 -9.15
C GLU A 50 -38.67 3.13 -8.29
N GLU A 51 -37.36 3.24 -8.23
CA GLU A 51 -36.49 2.31 -7.53
C GLU A 51 -36.25 2.77 -6.09
N ASP A 52 -36.75 1.99 -5.14
CA ASP A 52 -36.51 2.24 -3.72
C ASP A 52 -35.10 1.88 -3.30
N PHE A 53 -34.55 2.63 -2.38
CA PHE A 53 -33.27 2.35 -1.73
C PHE A 53 -33.29 2.77 -0.26
N THR A 54 -32.48 2.11 0.54
CA THR A 54 -32.30 2.39 1.97
C THR A 54 -30.92 3.02 2.19
N MET A 55 -30.85 4.09 2.98
CA MET A 55 -29.62 4.73 3.44
C MET A 55 -29.34 4.34 4.89
N LYS A 56 -28.10 3.95 5.19
CA LYS A 56 -27.65 3.65 6.55
C LYS A 56 -26.32 4.33 6.84
N TRP A 57 -26.15 4.79 8.07
CA TRP A 57 -24.91 5.32 8.62
C TRP A 57 -24.57 4.60 9.91
N LEU A 58 -23.34 4.72 10.40
CA LEU A 58 -22.94 4.11 11.67
C LEU A 58 -23.01 5.14 12.78
N ASP A 59 -23.65 4.79 13.87
CA ASP A 59 -23.67 5.58 15.09
C ASP A 59 -22.35 5.48 15.89
N GLU A 60 -22.31 6.08 17.08
CA GLU A 60 -21.13 6.07 17.95
C GLU A 60 -20.74 4.67 18.45
N GLU A 61 -21.70 3.76 18.50
CA GLU A 61 -21.51 2.38 18.95
C GLU A 61 -21.11 1.44 17.78
N GLY A 62 -21.16 1.96 16.55
CA GLY A 62 -20.82 1.23 15.33
C GLY A 62 -21.99 0.44 14.75
N ASP A 63 -23.21 0.71 15.22
CA ASP A 63 -24.41 0.06 14.73
C ASP A 63 -25.00 0.79 13.50
N PRO A 64 -25.49 0.04 12.50
CA PRO A 64 -26.04 0.62 11.28
C PRO A 64 -27.45 1.19 11.52
N CYS A 65 -27.54 2.51 11.61
CA CYS A 65 -28.78 3.27 11.75
C CYS A 65 -29.34 3.65 10.37
N THR A 66 -30.64 3.42 10.16
CA THR A 66 -31.33 3.77 8.92
C THR A 66 -31.65 5.28 8.91
N ILE A 67 -31.51 5.92 7.76
CA ILE A 67 -31.99 7.29 7.52
C ILE A 67 -33.30 7.20 6.75
N SER A 68 -34.44 7.28 7.46
CA SER A 68 -35.78 7.22 6.89
C SER A 68 -36.60 8.48 7.10
N CYS A 69 -36.16 9.37 7.99
CA CYS A 69 -36.80 10.66 8.24
C CYS A 69 -35.77 11.80 8.41
N GLN A 70 -36.26 13.04 8.42
CA GLN A 70 -35.40 14.23 8.54
C GLN A 70 -34.65 14.28 9.87
N GLU A 71 -35.30 13.80 10.95
CA GLU A 71 -34.70 13.76 12.27
C GLU A 71 -33.48 12.85 12.32
N GLU A 72 -33.52 11.68 11.66
CA GLU A 72 -32.40 10.74 11.58
C GLU A 72 -31.24 11.30 10.75
N LEU A 73 -31.53 12.00 9.66
CA LEU A 73 -30.52 12.73 8.88
C LEU A 73 -29.86 13.84 9.70
N ASN A 74 -30.66 14.61 10.43
CA ASN A 74 -30.16 15.69 11.29
C ASN A 74 -29.29 15.13 12.42
N GLU A 75 -29.65 13.97 12.98
CA GLU A 75 -28.88 13.30 14.03
C GLU A 75 -27.53 12.81 13.49
N ALA A 76 -27.51 12.21 12.30
CA ALA A 76 -26.27 11.81 11.64
C ALA A 76 -25.32 13.01 11.39
N ILE A 77 -25.87 14.16 10.96
CA ILE A 77 -25.10 15.40 10.78
C ILE A 77 -24.64 15.95 12.12
N ARG A 78 -25.51 15.98 13.16
CA ARG A 78 -25.18 16.45 14.51
C ARG A 78 -24.03 15.67 15.13
N LEU A 79 -24.04 14.34 15.01
CA LEU A 79 -22.99 13.47 15.53
C LEU A 79 -21.69 13.62 14.74
N TYR A 80 -21.76 13.77 13.41
CA TYR A 80 -20.61 14.12 12.58
C TYR A 80 -19.92 15.41 13.07
N GLU A 81 -20.69 16.47 13.36
CA GLU A 81 -20.16 17.74 13.86
C GLU A 81 -19.61 17.62 15.29
N LEU A 82 -20.32 16.89 16.16
CA LEU A 82 -19.92 16.68 17.55
C LEU A 82 -18.60 15.91 17.66
N ASN A 83 -18.46 14.85 16.88
CA ASN A 83 -17.30 13.97 16.86
C ASN A 83 -16.12 14.57 16.07
N ARG A 84 -16.36 15.68 15.36
CA ARG A 84 -15.38 16.30 14.43
C ARG A 84 -14.85 15.30 13.41
N ASP A 85 -15.72 14.44 12.89
CA ASP A 85 -15.37 13.49 11.86
C ASP A 85 -14.94 14.21 10.59
N SER A 86 -14.00 13.64 9.84
CA SER A 86 -13.55 14.23 8.58
C SER A 86 -14.58 14.07 7.45
N GLU A 87 -15.42 13.03 7.53
CA GLU A 87 -16.39 12.66 6.49
C GLU A 87 -17.53 11.84 7.12
N LEU A 88 -18.79 12.16 6.75
CA LEU A 88 -19.97 11.37 7.10
C LEU A 88 -20.10 10.20 6.11
N VAL A 89 -20.05 8.97 6.58
CA VAL A 89 -20.11 7.76 5.73
C VAL A 89 -21.54 7.24 5.69
N ILE A 90 -22.12 7.18 4.50
CA ILE A 90 -23.48 6.66 4.26
C ILE A 90 -23.43 5.48 3.30
N HIS A 91 -24.04 4.38 3.68
CA HIS A 91 -24.17 3.18 2.88
C HIS A 91 -25.57 3.11 2.25
N LEU A 92 -25.61 2.85 0.95
CA LEU A 92 -26.87 2.69 0.21
C LEU A 92 -27.09 1.21 -0.13
N PHE A 93 -28.34 0.78 0.00
CA PHE A 93 -28.80 -0.57 -0.34
C PHE A 93 -30.04 -0.46 -1.21
N LYS A 94 -30.21 -1.38 -2.15
CA LYS A 94 -31.37 -1.46 -3.01
C LYS A 94 -32.58 -1.99 -2.24
N GLY A 95 -33.75 -1.38 -2.44
CA GLY A 95 -35.00 -1.75 -1.79
C GLY A 95 -35.14 -1.23 -0.35
N ILE A 96 -36.31 -1.46 0.21
CA ILE A 96 -36.68 -1.19 1.61
C ILE A 96 -36.96 -2.54 2.27
N PRO A 97 -36.34 -2.86 3.42
CA PRO A 97 -36.61 -4.14 4.11
C PRO A 97 -38.05 -4.20 4.61
N GLU A 98 -38.68 -5.38 4.52
CA GLU A 98 -40.10 -5.61 4.90
C GLU A 98 -40.39 -5.30 6.37
N GLU A 99 -39.40 -5.39 7.23
CA GLU A 99 -39.51 -5.08 8.68
C GLU A 99 -38.37 -4.18 9.12
N PRO A 100 -38.66 -3.18 10.00
CA PRO A 100 -37.61 -2.33 10.57
C PRO A 100 -36.54 -3.16 11.32
N GLY A 101 -35.27 -2.87 11.08
CA GLY A 101 -34.15 -3.55 11.72
C GLY A 101 -33.66 -4.82 11.01
N ARG A 102 -34.32 -5.28 9.95
CA ARG A 102 -33.76 -6.34 9.10
C ARG A 102 -32.63 -5.80 8.21
N LEU A 103 -31.75 -6.73 7.83
CA LEU A 103 -30.68 -6.44 6.86
C LEU A 103 -31.27 -6.24 5.48
N CYS A 104 -30.78 -5.22 4.77
CA CYS A 104 -31.11 -4.99 3.36
C CYS A 104 -30.44 -6.06 2.47
N ASP A 105 -30.96 -6.23 1.24
CA ASP A 105 -30.33 -7.11 0.25
C ASP A 105 -28.91 -6.65 -0.06
N GLY A 106 -27.96 -7.58 0.07
CA GLY A 106 -26.53 -7.28 -0.10
C GLY A 106 -25.87 -6.65 1.13
N GLU A 107 -26.63 -6.34 2.20
CA GLU A 107 -26.07 -5.86 3.45
C GLU A 107 -25.40 -7.01 4.21
N THR A 108 -24.11 -6.87 4.48
CA THR A 108 -23.36 -7.77 5.36
C THR A 108 -22.70 -6.93 6.43
N ARG A 109 -22.59 -7.42 7.67
CA ARG A 109 -21.87 -6.71 8.77
C ARG A 109 -20.46 -6.28 8.37
N ASN A 110 -19.86 -6.95 7.39
CA ASN A 110 -18.52 -6.60 6.88
C ASN A 110 -18.49 -5.35 5.97
N ILE A 111 -19.64 -4.87 5.46
CA ILE A 111 -19.71 -3.68 4.62
C ILE A 111 -19.37 -2.41 5.42
N TYR A 112 -19.74 -2.37 6.69
CA TYR A 112 -19.50 -1.25 7.59
C TYR A 112 -18.09 -1.17 8.15
N ARG A 113 -17.29 -2.24 7.99
CA ARG A 113 -15.90 -2.28 8.49
C ARG A 113 -15.02 -1.35 7.69
N ARG A 114 -14.42 -0.37 8.35
CA ARG A 114 -13.38 0.47 7.77
C ARG A 114 -12.23 -0.44 7.31
N GLY A 115 -11.97 -0.48 5.99
CA GLY A 115 -10.81 -1.17 5.42
C GLY A 115 -11.02 -2.60 4.88
N ALA A 116 -12.19 -3.22 5.04
CA ALA A 116 -12.41 -4.61 4.60
C ALA A 116 -12.56 -4.82 3.08
N LYS A 117 -12.85 -3.76 2.31
CA LYS A 117 -12.92 -3.78 0.84
C LYS A 117 -12.26 -2.55 0.24
N ARG A 118 -11.55 -2.71 -0.89
CA ARG A 118 -11.11 -1.58 -1.69
C ARG A 118 -12.31 -1.02 -2.44
N TRP A 119 -12.64 0.25 -2.18
CA TRP A 119 -13.75 0.94 -2.81
C TRP A 119 -13.22 1.89 -3.88
N ARG A 120 -13.89 1.94 -5.03
CA ARG A 120 -13.57 2.93 -6.07
C ARG A 120 -14.02 4.31 -5.60
N LYS A 121 -13.05 5.22 -5.34
CA LYS A 121 -13.31 6.56 -4.84
C LYS A 121 -13.50 7.53 -6.01
N ILE A 122 -14.71 8.09 -6.16
CA ILE A 122 -15.05 9.08 -7.19
C ILE A 122 -15.39 10.40 -6.50
N HIS A 123 -14.71 11.47 -6.89
CA HIS A 123 -14.94 12.81 -6.35
C HIS A 123 -15.89 13.57 -7.29
N ILE A 124 -17.04 14.01 -6.77
CA ILE A 124 -18.03 14.77 -7.53
C ILE A 124 -17.84 16.26 -7.23
N VAL A 125 -17.60 17.05 -8.28
CA VAL A 125 -17.47 18.51 -8.21
C VAL A 125 -18.08 19.12 -9.46
N ASN A 126 -19.12 19.94 -9.31
CA ASN A 126 -19.84 20.63 -10.40
C ASN A 126 -20.22 19.72 -11.57
N GLY A 127 -20.80 18.54 -11.26
CA GLY A 127 -21.21 17.54 -12.23
C GLY A 127 -20.07 16.73 -12.86
N HIS A 128 -18.81 16.99 -12.49
CA HIS A 128 -17.69 16.16 -12.89
C HIS A 128 -17.52 14.98 -11.93
N SER A 129 -17.38 13.78 -12.47
CA SER A 129 -17.01 12.57 -11.71
C SER A 129 -15.51 12.32 -11.87
N PHE A 130 -14.73 12.78 -10.91
CA PHE A 130 -13.27 12.70 -10.93
C PHE A 130 -12.75 11.43 -10.28
N VAL A 131 -11.87 10.70 -11.00
CA VAL A 131 -11.12 9.55 -10.50
C VAL A 131 -9.63 9.89 -10.50
N ALA A 132 -8.92 9.46 -9.48
CA ALA A 132 -7.47 9.63 -9.41
C ALA A 132 -6.78 8.77 -10.47
N LYS A 133 -5.94 9.40 -11.33
CA LYS A 133 -5.17 8.71 -12.38
C LYS A 133 -3.69 9.09 -12.36
N ARG A 134 -2.86 8.16 -12.88
CA ARG A 134 -1.50 8.49 -13.33
C ARG A 134 -1.58 9.20 -14.67
N PHE A 135 -0.64 10.12 -14.88
CA PHE A 135 -0.55 10.86 -16.15
C PHE A 135 0.88 10.77 -16.69
N SER A 136 0.99 10.77 -18.03
CA SER A 136 2.28 10.85 -18.69
C SER A 136 3.02 12.15 -18.28
N ARG A 137 4.34 12.17 -18.40
CA ARG A 137 5.17 13.35 -18.08
C ARG A 137 4.79 14.62 -18.87
N LEU A 138 3.97 14.48 -19.92
CA LEU A 138 3.51 15.59 -20.78
C LEU A 138 2.10 16.09 -20.42
N ALA A 139 1.40 15.43 -19.50
CA ALA A 139 0.04 15.82 -19.11
C ALA A 139 0.03 17.16 -18.38
N THR A 140 -0.89 18.05 -18.75
CA THR A 140 -1.08 19.37 -18.14
C THR A 140 -2.45 19.46 -17.47
N CYS A 141 -2.50 20.19 -16.36
CA CYS A 141 -3.74 20.46 -15.65
C CYS A 141 -4.57 21.48 -16.41
N SER A 142 -5.81 21.12 -16.74
CA SER A 142 -6.74 22.01 -17.48
C SER A 142 -7.18 23.24 -16.67
N PHE A 143 -6.88 23.31 -15.37
CA PHE A 143 -7.21 24.45 -14.51
C PHE A 143 -6.05 25.45 -14.39
N CYS A 144 -4.85 24.98 -14.00
CA CYS A 144 -3.71 25.87 -13.78
C CYS A 144 -2.67 25.82 -14.90
N SER A 145 -2.87 25.03 -15.93
CA SER A 145 -1.98 24.82 -17.08
C SER A 145 -0.57 24.26 -16.74
N ASP A 146 -0.30 23.98 -15.47
CA ASP A 146 0.94 23.35 -15.04
C ASP A 146 0.96 21.85 -15.37
N ARG A 147 2.16 21.28 -15.48
CA ARG A 147 2.31 19.84 -15.73
C ARG A 147 1.87 19.03 -14.51
N ILE A 148 1.12 17.96 -14.77
CA ILE A 148 0.76 16.97 -13.76
C ILE A 148 1.84 15.88 -13.79
N TRP A 149 2.82 15.99 -12.88
CA TRP A 149 3.96 15.07 -12.82
C TRP A 149 4.26 14.68 -11.35
N GLY A 150 4.96 13.56 -11.18
CA GLY A 150 5.34 13.02 -9.87
C GLY A 150 5.18 11.51 -9.85
N LEU A 151 5.61 10.89 -8.76
CA LEU A 151 5.41 9.46 -8.49
C LEU A 151 3.97 9.23 -8.00
N GLY A 152 3.26 8.26 -8.62
CA GLY A 152 1.89 7.90 -8.24
C GLY A 152 0.80 8.72 -8.92
N ARG A 153 -0.41 8.69 -8.36
CA ARG A 153 -1.60 9.37 -8.89
C ARG A 153 -1.59 10.85 -8.51
N GLN A 154 -1.07 11.68 -9.38
CA GLN A 154 -0.87 13.12 -9.12
C GLN A 154 -2.06 14.01 -9.52
N GLY A 155 -3.04 13.46 -10.19
CA GLY A 155 -4.18 14.22 -10.66
C GLY A 155 -5.45 13.40 -10.75
N TYR A 156 -6.52 14.07 -11.14
CA TYR A 156 -7.84 13.52 -11.38
C TYR A 156 -8.23 13.64 -12.85
N LYS A 157 -8.97 12.65 -13.36
CA LYS A 157 -9.60 12.68 -14.69
C LYS A 157 -11.09 12.51 -14.53
N CYS A 158 -11.87 13.38 -15.15
CA CYS A 158 -13.32 13.22 -15.20
C CYS A 158 -13.71 12.04 -16.10
N LEU A 159 -14.55 11.15 -15.61
CA LEU A 159 -15.03 9.98 -16.36
C LEU A 159 -15.85 10.36 -17.58
N GLN A 160 -16.61 11.47 -17.49
CA GLN A 160 -17.53 11.93 -18.56
C GLN A 160 -16.79 12.79 -19.59
N CYS A 161 -16.36 14.00 -19.20
CA CYS A 161 -15.77 14.97 -20.15
C CYS A 161 -14.25 14.82 -20.32
N LYS A 162 -13.61 13.87 -19.64
CA LYS A 162 -12.16 13.59 -19.70
C LYS A 162 -11.27 14.73 -19.22
N LEU A 163 -11.81 15.74 -18.54
CA LEU A 163 -11.07 16.86 -17.96
C LEU A 163 -10.01 16.35 -17.00
N VAL A 164 -8.78 16.83 -17.16
CA VAL A 164 -7.60 16.39 -16.37
C VAL A 164 -7.13 17.52 -15.47
N VAL A 165 -7.01 17.28 -14.15
CA VAL A 165 -6.63 18.32 -13.19
C VAL A 165 -5.77 17.75 -12.07
N HIS A 166 -4.95 18.60 -11.42
CA HIS A 166 -4.25 18.21 -10.18
C HIS A 166 -5.24 17.86 -9.06
N LYS A 167 -4.84 17.00 -8.12
CA LYS A 167 -5.64 16.69 -6.93
C LYS A 167 -6.07 17.94 -6.16
N LYS A 168 -5.20 18.95 -6.03
CA LYS A 168 -5.53 20.23 -5.39
C LYS A 168 -6.43 21.14 -6.23
N CYS A 169 -6.40 21.01 -7.55
CA CYS A 169 -7.15 21.88 -8.45
C CYS A 169 -8.59 21.41 -8.68
N HIS A 170 -8.93 20.13 -8.46
CA HIS A 170 -10.26 19.61 -8.78
C HIS A 170 -11.39 20.30 -8.00
N LYS A 171 -11.15 20.70 -6.74
CA LYS A 171 -12.12 21.43 -5.92
C LYS A 171 -12.37 22.87 -6.38
N LEU A 172 -11.47 23.41 -7.21
CA LEU A 172 -11.52 24.78 -7.71
C LEU A 172 -12.19 24.90 -9.08
N ILE A 173 -12.60 23.80 -9.69
CA ILE A 173 -13.30 23.78 -10.98
C ILE A 173 -14.69 24.38 -10.82
N LYS A 174 -14.97 25.49 -11.54
CA LYS A 174 -16.27 26.18 -11.53
C LYS A 174 -17.13 25.88 -12.76
N VAL A 175 -16.56 25.24 -13.78
CA VAL A 175 -17.23 24.90 -15.03
C VAL A 175 -18.03 23.62 -14.85
N GLN A 176 -19.24 23.53 -15.36
CA GLN A 176 -20.06 22.33 -15.32
C GLN A 176 -19.54 21.26 -16.31
N CYS A 177 -19.73 19.99 -15.97
CA CYS A 177 -19.32 18.89 -16.83
C CYS A 177 -20.03 18.92 -18.20
N GLY A 178 -19.23 18.80 -19.28
CA GLY A 178 -19.76 18.87 -20.68
C GLY A 178 -19.76 20.26 -21.30
N GLN A 179 -19.52 21.32 -20.57
CA GLN A 179 -19.29 22.64 -21.16
C GLN A 179 -17.84 22.74 -21.68
N GLN A 180 -17.68 23.15 -22.94
CA GLN A 180 -16.35 23.37 -23.53
C GLN A 180 -15.68 24.57 -22.83
N ILE A 181 -14.49 24.35 -22.33
CA ILE A 181 -13.61 25.42 -21.86
C ILE A 181 -13.08 26.13 -23.11
N HIS A 182 -13.75 27.19 -23.53
CA HIS A 182 -13.18 28.07 -24.54
C HIS A 182 -11.96 28.75 -23.97
N SER A 183 -10.84 28.69 -24.68
CA SER A 183 -9.51 29.23 -24.34
C SER A 183 -9.46 30.79 -24.39
N SER A 184 -10.50 31.47 -23.92
CA SER A 184 -10.62 32.95 -23.95
C SER A 184 -10.63 33.63 -22.60
N ALA A 185 -10.16 32.97 -21.52
CA ALA A 185 -10.00 33.59 -20.21
C ALA A 185 -8.54 33.71 -19.78
N GLN A 186 -7.71 34.30 -20.65
CA GLN A 186 -6.31 34.63 -20.35
C GLN A 186 -6.11 36.09 -19.91
N SER A 187 -7.17 36.83 -19.58
CA SER A 187 -7.03 38.21 -19.10
C SER A 187 -8.13 38.56 -18.13
N THR A 188 -7.96 38.25 -16.87
CA THR A 188 -8.49 39.02 -15.72
C THR A 188 -8.30 38.25 -14.40
N ILE A 189 -7.08 38.06 -13.93
CA ILE A 189 -6.77 37.93 -12.51
C ILE A 189 -5.33 38.49 -12.30
N HIS A 190 -5.16 39.77 -12.57
CA HIS A 190 -4.09 40.57 -12.02
C HIS A 190 -4.72 41.90 -11.59
N SER A 191 -5.17 41.99 -10.34
CA SER A 191 -5.23 43.22 -9.55
C SER A 191 -6.11 42.99 -8.33
N SER A 192 -5.47 42.73 -7.21
CA SER A 192 -5.83 43.28 -5.89
C SER A 192 -5.09 42.53 -4.78
N LEU A 193 -3.83 42.91 -4.60
CA LEU A 193 -3.17 42.85 -3.30
C LEU A 193 -2.45 44.19 -3.12
N PRO A 194 -2.58 44.88 -1.97
CA PRO A 194 -1.92 46.15 -1.73
C PRO A 194 -0.42 45.97 -1.53
N PRO A 195 0.41 46.98 -1.91
CA PRO A 195 1.85 46.90 -1.78
C PRO A 195 2.26 47.10 -0.32
N ILE A 196 3.00 46.17 0.22
CA ILE A 196 3.73 46.37 1.49
C ILE A 196 5.07 47.02 1.13
N GLY A 197 5.29 48.17 1.80
CA GLY A 197 6.35 49.09 1.53
C GLY A 197 7.77 48.51 1.65
N ALA A 198 8.58 48.98 0.74
CA ALA A 198 10.04 48.80 0.74
C ALA A 198 10.66 49.66 1.85
N VAL A 199 11.35 49.01 2.79
CA VAL A 199 12.40 49.71 3.59
C VAL A 199 13.74 49.20 3.10
N GLY A 200 14.44 50.07 2.42
CA GLY A 200 15.79 49.81 1.93
C GLY A 200 16.83 49.88 3.04
N THR A 201 17.70 48.92 3.07
CA THR A 201 19.04 49.09 3.68
C THR A 201 20.08 48.61 2.69
N LYS A 202 20.84 49.56 2.24
CA LYS A 202 22.07 49.40 1.45
C LYS A 202 23.17 48.78 2.32
N ILE A 203 23.83 47.73 1.82
CA ILE A 203 25.12 47.29 2.32
C ILE A 203 26.09 47.28 1.10
N PRO A 204 27.29 47.88 1.22
CA PRO A 204 28.19 48.10 0.10
C PRO A 204 29.07 46.88 -0.21
N PRO A 205 29.76 46.85 -1.38
CA PRO A 205 30.53 45.70 -1.84
C PRO A 205 31.92 45.66 -1.15
N ALA A 206 32.34 44.47 -0.77
CA ALA A 206 33.68 44.21 -0.24
C ALA A 206 34.61 43.69 -1.35
N GLU A 207 35.80 44.24 -1.31
CA GLU A 207 36.92 44.14 -2.23
C GLU A 207 37.53 42.73 -2.32
N GLU A 208 38.08 42.48 -3.49
CA GLU A 208 39.03 41.40 -3.79
C GLU A 208 40.38 41.60 -3.03
N ALA A 209 40.95 40.51 -2.55
CA ALA A 209 42.39 40.45 -2.26
C ALA A 209 42.97 39.05 -2.52
N PRO A 210 44.24 38.94 -2.93
CA PRO A 210 44.74 37.93 -3.86
C PRO A 210 45.36 36.70 -3.20
N GLY A 211 45.49 35.62 -4.00
CA GLY A 211 46.08 34.37 -3.59
C GLY A 211 47.58 34.35 -3.36
N PRO A 212 48.12 33.27 -2.86
CA PRO A 212 49.48 32.89 -3.21
C PRO A 212 49.57 31.54 -3.94
N LYS A 213 50.58 31.52 -4.81
CA LYS A 213 51.01 30.45 -5.70
C LYS A 213 51.87 29.40 -4.98
N ARG A 214 51.93 28.21 -5.64
CA ARG A 214 52.96 27.16 -5.62
C ARG A 214 52.76 26.06 -4.55
N THR A 215 53.03 24.77 -4.83
CA THR A 215 54.02 24.12 -5.73
C THR A 215 53.59 22.68 -6.03
N ARG A 216 54.06 22.16 -7.18
CA ARG A 216 53.95 20.77 -7.64
C ARG A 216 54.64 19.77 -6.71
N SER A 217 54.04 18.58 -6.56
CA SER A 217 54.79 17.33 -6.48
C SER A 217 53.96 16.18 -7.07
N ASP A 218 54.62 15.27 -7.74
CA ASP A 218 54.12 14.25 -8.66
C ASP A 218 53.46 13.03 -7.99
N SER A 219 52.38 12.54 -8.64
CA SER A 219 51.99 11.13 -8.97
C SER A 219 51.87 10.08 -7.87
N PRO A 220 51.06 8.97 -8.06
CA PRO A 220 50.47 8.44 -9.31
C PRO A 220 48.97 8.00 -9.25
N ALA A 221 48.45 7.86 -10.42
CA ALA A 221 47.27 7.22 -10.93
C ALA A 221 46.35 6.35 -10.03
N THR A 222 45.11 6.74 -9.93
CA THR A 222 44.01 5.84 -9.63
C THR A 222 42.91 5.98 -10.68
N ARG A 223 42.50 4.85 -11.24
CA ARG A 223 41.54 4.66 -12.33
C ARG A 223 40.18 5.28 -11.98
N LYS A 224 39.76 6.26 -12.76
CA LYS A 224 38.36 6.71 -12.80
C LYS A 224 37.52 5.70 -13.60
N ARG A 225 36.54 5.07 -12.96
CA ARG A 225 35.42 4.43 -13.66
C ARG A 225 34.46 5.53 -14.09
N GLY A 226 34.30 5.67 -15.39
CA GLY A 226 33.39 6.64 -15.99
C GLY A 226 31.94 6.17 -15.84
N LEU A 227 31.12 7.11 -15.43
CA LEU A 227 29.66 7.01 -15.49
C LEU A 227 29.25 7.22 -16.96
N LEU A 228 28.69 6.21 -17.60
CA LEU A 228 28.06 6.33 -18.92
C LEU A 228 26.63 6.81 -18.72
N THR A 229 26.39 8.09 -18.96
CA THR A 229 25.06 8.64 -19.23
C THR A 229 24.69 8.31 -20.66
N VAL A 230 23.62 7.51 -20.84
CA VAL A 230 23.03 7.25 -22.16
C VAL A 230 21.96 8.29 -22.40
N ASP A 231 22.22 9.12 -23.42
CA ASP A 231 21.31 10.15 -23.92
C ASP A 231 20.37 9.53 -24.96
N TYR A 232 19.06 9.61 -24.74
CA TYR A 232 18.05 9.17 -25.71
C TYR A 232 17.41 10.38 -26.37
N SER A 233 17.94 10.78 -27.50
CA SER A 233 17.19 11.60 -28.46
C SER A 233 17.52 11.20 -29.90
N GLN A 234 16.41 11.01 -30.64
CA GLN A 234 16.20 11.06 -32.09
C GLN A 234 16.23 9.78 -32.93
N GLY A 235 15.08 9.55 -33.57
CA GLY A 235 14.99 9.54 -35.02
C GLY A 235 14.55 8.23 -35.67
N SER A 236 13.29 8.21 -36.02
CA SER A 236 12.67 7.30 -36.98
C SER A 236 13.48 7.02 -38.24
N LYS A 237 13.62 5.74 -38.63
CA LYS A 237 13.43 5.25 -40.00
C LYS A 237 13.52 3.73 -40.04
N ALA A 238 12.50 3.13 -40.63
CA ALA A 238 12.42 1.71 -40.93
C ALA A 238 13.57 1.23 -41.82
N LYS A 239 14.18 0.09 -41.47
CA LYS A 239 14.77 -0.87 -42.40
C LYS A 239 14.74 -2.25 -41.80
N GLU A 240 14.36 -3.19 -42.62
CA GLU A 240 14.15 -4.60 -42.38
C GLU A 240 15.44 -5.35 -41.99
N ALA A 241 15.19 -6.43 -41.22
CA ALA A 241 15.94 -7.68 -41.14
C ALA A 241 17.38 -7.69 -40.62
N SER A 242 17.50 -7.99 -39.35
CA SER A 242 18.47 -8.99 -38.89
C SER A 242 17.95 -9.61 -37.58
N SER A 243 17.90 -10.94 -37.57
CA SER A 243 17.38 -11.81 -36.52
C SER A 243 18.15 -11.63 -35.20
N GLY A 244 17.61 -10.78 -34.32
CA GLY A 244 17.87 -10.79 -32.89
C GLY A 244 16.58 -11.27 -32.23
N SER A 245 16.48 -12.54 -31.88
CA SER A 245 15.33 -13.03 -31.11
C SER A 245 15.34 -12.33 -29.74
N SER A 246 14.47 -11.35 -29.56
CA SER A 246 14.11 -10.90 -28.23
C SER A 246 13.49 -12.09 -27.52
N PHE A 247 14.16 -12.62 -26.51
CA PHE A 247 13.65 -13.72 -25.70
C PHE A 247 12.45 -13.18 -24.88
N LEU A 248 11.27 -13.31 -25.46
CA LEU A 248 10.01 -13.08 -24.75
C LEU A 248 9.70 -14.35 -23.96
N ILE A 249 9.83 -14.28 -22.65
CA ILE A 249 9.42 -15.36 -21.74
C ILE A 249 7.88 -15.42 -21.73
N SER A 250 7.34 -16.61 -21.83
CA SER A 250 5.91 -16.90 -21.85
C SER A 250 5.54 -18.07 -20.94
N LEU A 251 4.24 -18.27 -20.70
CA LEU A 251 3.75 -19.42 -19.92
C LEU A 251 4.22 -20.77 -20.51
N ASN A 252 4.40 -20.85 -21.83
CA ASN A 252 4.84 -22.07 -22.52
C ASN A 252 6.29 -22.47 -22.17
N ASP A 253 7.09 -21.57 -21.65
CA ASP A 253 8.47 -21.84 -21.25
C ASP A 253 8.55 -22.57 -19.90
N PHE A 254 7.43 -22.67 -19.19
CA PHE A 254 7.35 -23.29 -17.88
C PHE A 254 6.56 -24.60 -17.90
N THR A 255 6.93 -25.51 -17.00
CA THR A 255 6.14 -26.66 -16.61
C THR A 255 5.51 -26.35 -15.25
N LEU A 256 4.19 -26.34 -15.16
CA LEU A 256 3.46 -26.14 -13.91
C LEU A 256 3.50 -27.45 -13.11
N LEU A 257 3.99 -27.38 -11.86
CA LEU A 257 4.24 -28.58 -11.05
C LEU A 257 3.22 -28.76 -9.93
N ARG A 258 3.01 -27.74 -9.09
CA ARG A 258 2.13 -27.79 -7.92
C ARG A 258 1.56 -26.40 -7.60
N VAL A 259 0.44 -26.36 -6.89
CA VAL A 259 -0.04 -25.17 -6.21
C VAL A 259 0.66 -25.09 -4.86
N ILE A 260 1.24 -23.96 -4.52
CA ILE A 260 1.96 -23.76 -3.24
C ILE A 260 1.37 -22.65 -2.38
N GLY A 261 0.40 -21.88 -2.91
CA GLY A 261 -0.29 -20.85 -2.17
C GLY A 261 -1.48 -20.30 -2.94
N ARG A 262 -2.42 -19.72 -2.20
CA ARG A 262 -3.60 -19.05 -2.75
C ARG A 262 -4.00 -17.87 -1.88
N GLY A 263 -4.12 -16.71 -2.48
CA GLY A 263 -4.66 -15.51 -1.87
C GLY A 263 -5.96 -15.06 -2.53
N SER A 264 -6.51 -13.95 -2.05
CA SER A 264 -7.77 -13.39 -2.58
C SER A 264 -7.69 -12.99 -4.05
N TYR A 265 -6.51 -12.56 -4.51
CA TYR A 265 -6.29 -12.03 -5.87
C TYR A 265 -5.34 -12.87 -6.72
N ALA A 266 -4.61 -13.79 -6.10
CA ALA A 266 -3.53 -14.50 -6.76
C ALA A 266 -3.48 -15.99 -6.39
N LYS A 267 -3.01 -16.80 -7.34
CA LYS A 267 -2.62 -18.20 -7.13
C LYS A 267 -1.12 -18.32 -7.32
N VAL A 268 -0.44 -19.01 -6.41
CA VAL A 268 1.01 -19.23 -6.49
C VAL A 268 1.29 -20.68 -6.88
N LEU A 269 2.03 -20.85 -7.96
CA LEU A 269 2.40 -22.14 -8.52
C LEU A 269 3.89 -22.38 -8.38
N LEU A 270 4.27 -23.61 -8.05
CA LEU A 270 5.61 -24.10 -8.26
C LEU A 270 5.78 -24.43 -9.74
N VAL A 271 6.81 -23.91 -10.38
CA VAL A 271 7.05 -24.09 -11.81
C VAL A 271 8.52 -24.46 -12.10
N GLU A 272 8.75 -25.20 -13.16
CA GLU A 272 10.09 -25.50 -13.69
C GLU A 272 10.28 -24.76 -15.02
N LEU A 273 11.31 -23.95 -15.14
CA LEU A 273 11.71 -23.35 -16.42
C LEU A 273 12.32 -24.44 -17.32
N LYS A 274 11.70 -24.71 -18.46
CA LYS A 274 12.06 -25.84 -19.35
C LYS A 274 13.49 -25.79 -19.88
N LYS A 275 14.02 -24.55 -20.08
CA LYS A 275 15.35 -24.29 -20.64
C LYS A 275 16.48 -24.83 -19.74
N ASN A 276 16.43 -24.49 -18.44
CA ASN A 276 17.53 -24.79 -17.51
C ASN A 276 17.13 -25.70 -16.34
N LYS A 277 15.87 -26.18 -16.30
CA LYS A 277 15.33 -27.07 -15.26
C LYS A 277 15.36 -26.45 -13.84
N ARG A 278 15.51 -25.12 -13.72
CA ARG A 278 15.43 -24.42 -12.45
C ARG A 278 13.99 -24.26 -12.00
N ILE A 279 13.82 -24.25 -10.68
CA ILE A 279 12.52 -24.17 -10.03
C ILE A 279 12.28 -22.74 -9.56
N TYR A 280 11.06 -22.22 -9.81
CA TYR A 280 10.60 -20.90 -9.45
C TYR A 280 9.20 -20.98 -8.82
N ALA A 281 8.82 -19.93 -8.10
CA ALA A 281 7.43 -19.68 -7.76
C ALA A 281 6.82 -18.73 -8.80
N MET A 282 5.61 -19.03 -9.25
CA MET A 282 4.88 -18.19 -10.22
C MET A 282 3.60 -17.69 -9.57
N LYS A 283 3.57 -16.39 -9.24
CA LYS A 283 2.36 -15.71 -8.75
C LYS A 283 1.53 -15.31 -9.96
N VAL A 284 0.29 -15.81 -10.03
CA VAL A 284 -0.64 -15.60 -11.13
C VAL A 284 -1.78 -14.72 -10.64
N VAL A 285 -1.94 -13.55 -11.22
CA VAL A 285 -2.99 -12.57 -10.91
C VAL A 285 -3.94 -12.47 -12.09
N LYS A 286 -5.25 -12.58 -11.86
CA LYS A 286 -6.26 -12.38 -12.91
C LYS A 286 -6.47 -10.89 -13.15
N LYS A 287 -6.41 -10.45 -14.41
CA LYS A 287 -6.67 -9.05 -14.80
C LYS A 287 -8.09 -8.61 -14.48
N GLU A 288 -9.05 -9.53 -14.52
CA GLU A 288 -10.45 -9.25 -14.14
C GLU A 288 -10.63 -8.80 -12.68
N LEU A 289 -9.66 -9.11 -11.81
CA LEU A 289 -9.64 -8.69 -10.41
C LEU A 289 -8.89 -7.37 -10.20
N VAL A 290 -8.25 -6.86 -11.25
CA VAL A 290 -7.47 -5.61 -11.28
C VAL A 290 -8.28 -4.59 -12.09
N ASN A 291 -9.47 -4.23 -11.57
CA ASN A 291 -10.48 -3.49 -12.32
C ASN A 291 -10.42 -1.98 -12.15
N ASP A 292 -9.67 -1.48 -11.19
CA ASP A 292 -9.56 -0.04 -10.96
C ASP A 292 -8.09 0.44 -10.97
N ASP A 293 -7.96 1.76 -11.12
CA ASP A 293 -6.64 2.39 -11.14
C ASP A 293 -5.82 2.11 -9.86
N GLU A 294 -6.48 1.76 -8.73
CA GLU A 294 -5.80 1.43 -7.46
C GLU A 294 -5.17 0.04 -7.51
N ASP A 295 -5.87 -0.89 -8.14
CA ASP A 295 -5.37 -2.26 -8.29
C ASP A 295 -4.23 -2.32 -9.31
N ILE A 296 -4.28 -1.51 -10.37
CA ILE A 296 -3.20 -1.39 -11.36
C ILE A 296 -1.95 -0.78 -10.71
N ASP A 297 -2.12 0.31 -9.94
CA ASP A 297 -1.01 0.91 -9.20
C ASP A 297 -0.38 -0.09 -8.21
N TRP A 298 -1.18 -0.92 -7.57
CA TRP A 298 -0.71 -1.98 -6.69
C TRP A 298 0.15 -3.01 -7.43
N VAL A 299 -0.30 -3.51 -8.58
CA VAL A 299 0.46 -4.46 -9.40
C VAL A 299 1.78 -3.86 -9.89
N GLN A 300 1.77 -2.59 -10.31
CA GLN A 300 2.99 -1.90 -10.74
C GLN A 300 3.95 -1.65 -9.56
N THR A 301 3.43 -1.28 -8.39
CA THR A 301 4.23 -1.14 -7.18
C THR A 301 4.85 -2.47 -6.78
N GLU A 302 4.08 -3.55 -6.78
CA GLU A 302 4.60 -4.89 -6.47
C GLU A 302 5.74 -5.27 -7.41
N LYS A 303 5.59 -5.04 -8.72
CA LYS A 303 6.64 -5.28 -9.71
C LYS A 303 7.91 -4.48 -9.41
N HIS A 304 7.80 -3.17 -9.18
CA HIS A 304 8.96 -2.32 -8.91
C HIS A 304 9.69 -2.71 -7.62
N VAL A 305 8.94 -3.06 -6.56
CA VAL A 305 9.55 -3.52 -5.31
C VAL A 305 10.26 -4.85 -5.51
N PHE A 306 9.69 -5.79 -6.26
CA PHE A 306 10.36 -7.04 -6.62
C PHE A 306 11.67 -6.80 -7.40
N GLU A 307 11.69 -5.84 -8.34
CA GLU A 307 12.91 -5.48 -9.08
C GLU A 307 14.02 -5.00 -8.14
N GLN A 308 13.68 -4.12 -7.19
CA GLN A 308 14.62 -3.61 -6.19
C GLN A 308 15.04 -4.68 -5.17
N ALA A 309 14.10 -5.52 -4.73
CA ALA A 309 14.29 -6.58 -3.75
C ALA A 309 15.30 -7.64 -4.20
N SER A 310 15.46 -7.86 -5.51
CA SER A 310 16.37 -8.85 -6.09
C SER A 310 17.84 -8.66 -5.68
N ASN A 311 18.19 -7.52 -5.12
CA ASN A 311 19.55 -7.20 -4.68
C ASN A 311 19.77 -7.38 -3.16
N HIS A 312 18.78 -7.88 -2.41
CA HIS A 312 18.90 -8.03 -0.96
C HIS A 312 18.75 -9.50 -0.53
N PRO A 313 19.63 -10.01 0.37
CA PRO A 313 19.65 -11.43 0.73
C PRO A 313 18.38 -11.91 1.44
N PHE A 314 17.66 -11.03 2.14
CA PHE A 314 16.47 -11.36 2.94
C PHE A 314 15.14 -10.91 2.30
N LEU A 315 15.16 -10.64 1.00
CA LEU A 315 13.98 -10.33 0.20
C LEU A 315 13.84 -11.33 -0.95
N VAL A 316 12.61 -11.70 -1.29
CA VAL A 316 12.35 -12.56 -2.45
C VAL A 316 12.58 -11.77 -3.74
N GLY A 317 13.42 -12.29 -4.62
CA GLY A 317 13.79 -11.66 -5.88
C GLY A 317 12.87 -12.02 -7.04
N LEU A 318 12.88 -11.16 -8.07
CA LEU A 318 12.14 -11.33 -9.31
C LEU A 318 13.04 -11.94 -10.40
N HIS A 319 12.53 -12.98 -11.07
CA HIS A 319 13.15 -13.51 -12.29
C HIS A 319 12.58 -12.80 -13.52
N SER A 320 11.26 -12.78 -13.68
CA SER A 320 10.62 -12.17 -14.83
C SER A 320 9.14 -11.88 -14.57
N CYS A 321 8.59 -10.96 -15.36
CA CYS A 321 7.15 -10.73 -15.47
C CYS A 321 6.73 -10.88 -16.93
N PHE A 322 5.56 -11.46 -17.15
CA PHE A 322 4.91 -11.51 -18.45
C PHE A 322 3.39 -11.56 -18.29
N GLN A 323 2.66 -11.40 -19.38
CA GLN A 323 1.21 -11.34 -19.34
C GLN A 323 0.55 -12.10 -20.48
N THR A 324 -0.71 -12.45 -20.28
CA THR A 324 -1.66 -12.89 -21.31
C THR A 324 -2.83 -11.91 -21.37
N SER A 325 -3.79 -12.13 -22.25
CA SER A 325 -5.01 -11.32 -22.30
C SER A 325 -5.81 -11.31 -20.98
N SER A 326 -5.70 -12.40 -20.19
CA SER A 326 -6.48 -12.60 -18.95
C SER A 326 -5.68 -12.48 -17.66
N ARG A 327 -4.35 -12.63 -17.70
CA ARG A 327 -3.53 -12.76 -16.49
C ARG A 327 -2.19 -12.06 -16.56
N LEU A 328 -1.71 -11.71 -15.36
CA LEU A 328 -0.36 -11.23 -15.09
C LEU A 328 0.40 -12.33 -14.34
N PHE A 329 1.67 -12.50 -14.70
CA PHE A 329 2.53 -13.53 -14.12
C PHE A 329 3.80 -12.90 -13.58
N PHE A 330 4.09 -13.15 -12.30
CA PHE A 330 5.35 -12.84 -11.65
C PHE A 330 6.10 -14.16 -11.42
N VAL A 331 7.24 -14.33 -12.06
CA VAL A 331 8.14 -15.46 -11.80
C VAL A 331 9.17 -14.99 -10.79
N ILE A 332 9.11 -15.55 -9.59
CA ILE A 332 9.91 -15.13 -8.43
C ILE A 332 10.74 -16.29 -7.90
N GLU A 333 11.72 -15.98 -7.07
CA GLU A 333 12.52 -16.97 -6.36
C GLU A 333 11.62 -17.97 -5.61
N PHE A 334 11.89 -19.26 -5.75
CA PHE A 334 11.22 -20.29 -4.95
C PHE A 334 11.98 -20.51 -3.65
N VAL A 335 11.30 -20.33 -2.54
CA VAL A 335 11.84 -20.44 -1.18
C VAL A 335 11.25 -21.70 -0.53
N SER A 336 12.06 -22.73 -0.31
CA SER A 336 11.62 -24.11 -0.06
C SER A 336 11.37 -24.48 1.40
N GLY A 337 11.75 -23.60 2.37
CA GLY A 337 11.63 -23.93 3.79
C GLY A 337 10.26 -23.63 4.41
N GLY A 338 9.30 -23.11 3.62
CA GLY A 338 7.97 -22.71 4.11
C GLY A 338 7.99 -21.38 4.85
N ASP A 339 6.84 -20.97 5.39
CA ASP A 339 6.68 -19.72 6.12
C ASP A 339 6.84 -19.89 7.65
N LEU A 340 7.07 -18.77 8.34
CA LEU A 340 7.23 -18.79 9.81
C LEU A 340 5.93 -19.17 10.52
N MET A 341 4.74 -18.92 9.96
CA MET A 341 3.48 -19.33 10.55
C MET A 341 3.41 -20.86 10.66
N TYR A 342 3.77 -21.58 9.58
CA TYR A 342 3.84 -23.04 9.58
C TYR A 342 4.80 -23.59 10.64
N HIS A 343 5.97 -22.96 10.80
CA HIS A 343 6.93 -23.37 11.82
C HIS A 343 6.46 -23.04 13.23
N MET A 344 5.82 -21.89 13.43
CA MET A 344 5.26 -21.48 14.73
C MET A 344 4.11 -22.37 15.18
N GLN A 345 3.24 -22.83 14.29
CA GLN A 345 2.16 -23.77 14.62
C GLN A 345 2.71 -25.09 15.18
N ARG A 346 3.88 -25.52 14.71
CA ARG A 346 4.53 -26.76 15.18
C ARG A 346 5.34 -26.56 16.45
N GLN A 347 6.08 -25.46 16.56
CA GLN A 347 6.99 -25.19 17.70
C GLN A 347 6.30 -24.43 18.83
N ARG A 348 5.14 -23.81 18.58
CA ARG A 348 4.36 -22.94 19.45
C ARG A 348 5.06 -21.61 19.80
N ARG A 349 6.33 -21.61 20.09
CA ARG A 349 7.18 -20.43 20.36
C ARG A 349 8.62 -20.75 20.02
N LEU A 350 9.39 -19.71 19.70
CA LEU A 350 10.81 -19.86 19.43
C LEU A 350 11.68 -19.56 20.67
N PRO A 351 12.86 -20.17 20.78
CA PRO A 351 13.92 -19.72 21.68
C PRO A 351 14.28 -18.25 21.42
N GLU A 352 14.75 -17.54 22.45
CA GLU A 352 15.05 -16.10 22.33
C GLU A 352 16.17 -15.80 21.32
N ASP A 353 17.15 -16.66 21.20
CA ASP A 353 18.25 -16.56 20.23
C ASP A 353 17.76 -16.73 18.78
N HIS A 354 16.81 -17.66 18.54
CA HIS A 354 16.17 -17.82 17.23
C HIS A 354 15.34 -16.57 16.87
N ALA A 355 14.50 -16.10 17.79
CA ALA A 355 13.67 -14.92 17.57
C ALA A 355 14.54 -13.67 17.35
N ARG A 356 15.67 -13.55 18.03
CA ARG A 356 16.66 -12.48 17.82
C ARG A 356 17.27 -12.54 16.44
N PHE A 357 17.68 -13.72 15.99
CA PHE A 357 18.28 -13.93 14.67
C PHE A 357 17.30 -13.52 13.56
N TYR A 358 16.09 -14.07 13.57
CA TYR A 358 15.09 -13.77 12.56
C TYR A 358 14.66 -12.30 12.57
N SER A 359 14.44 -11.72 13.76
CA SER A 359 14.08 -10.30 13.84
C SER A 359 15.20 -9.38 13.37
N ALA A 360 16.47 -9.77 13.52
CA ALA A 360 17.60 -9.02 12.97
C ALA A 360 17.64 -9.07 11.45
N GLU A 361 17.48 -10.24 10.83
CA GLU A 361 17.41 -10.37 9.36
C GLU A 361 16.22 -9.60 8.77
N ILE A 362 15.04 -9.68 9.41
CA ILE A 362 13.85 -8.91 9.02
C ILE A 362 14.13 -7.41 9.13
N SER A 363 14.84 -6.97 10.20
CA SER A 363 15.21 -5.57 10.38
C SER A 363 16.10 -5.06 9.25
N CYS A 364 17.08 -5.85 8.77
CA CYS A 364 17.89 -5.51 7.60
C CYS A 364 17.04 -5.37 6.35
N ALA A 365 16.10 -6.30 6.12
CA ALA A 365 15.21 -6.27 4.96
C ALA A 365 14.30 -5.03 4.96
N LEU A 366 13.69 -4.70 6.10
CA LEU A 366 12.85 -3.50 6.25
C LEU A 366 13.67 -2.22 6.07
N ASN A 367 14.85 -2.12 6.69
CA ASN A 367 15.71 -0.96 6.53
C ASN A 367 16.12 -0.74 5.07
N PHE A 368 16.47 -1.81 4.36
CA PHE A 368 16.78 -1.74 2.92
C PHE A 368 15.62 -1.15 2.09
N LEU A 369 14.37 -1.52 2.40
CA LEU A 369 13.18 -0.96 1.76
C LEU A 369 12.97 0.51 2.16
N HIS A 370 13.10 0.83 3.45
CA HIS A 370 12.94 2.20 3.97
C HIS A 370 13.93 3.19 3.35
N GLU A 371 15.20 2.80 3.21
CA GLU A 371 16.22 3.61 2.54
C GLU A 371 15.87 3.92 1.07
N ARG A 372 15.04 3.08 0.45
CA ARG A 372 14.54 3.26 -0.92
C ARG A 372 13.17 3.95 -0.99
N GLY A 373 12.70 4.44 0.15
CA GLY A 373 11.42 5.12 0.25
C GLY A 373 10.21 4.20 0.12
N VAL A 374 10.36 2.93 0.51
CA VAL A 374 9.30 1.91 0.45
C VAL A 374 8.88 1.52 1.86
N ILE A 375 7.58 1.67 2.19
CA ILE A 375 6.97 1.07 3.39
C ILE A 375 6.40 -0.29 2.98
N TYR A 376 6.69 -1.34 3.75
CA TYR A 376 6.28 -2.71 3.44
C TYR A 376 4.79 -2.97 3.76
N ARG A 377 4.30 -2.57 4.93
CA ARG A 377 2.90 -2.52 5.41
C ARG A 377 2.17 -3.85 5.60
N ASP A 378 2.76 -5.00 5.28
CA ASP A 378 2.12 -6.32 5.47
C ASP A 378 3.08 -7.34 6.11
N LEU A 379 3.90 -6.89 7.08
CA LEU A 379 4.74 -7.81 7.84
C LEU A 379 3.89 -8.67 8.76
N LYS A 380 3.95 -9.98 8.54
CA LYS A 380 3.28 -11.03 9.32
C LYS A 380 4.04 -12.33 9.17
N LEU A 381 3.74 -13.33 10.02
CA LEU A 381 4.42 -14.64 10.00
C LEU A 381 4.29 -15.35 8.65
N ASP A 382 3.17 -15.19 7.95
CA ASP A 382 2.89 -15.81 6.64
C ASP A 382 3.76 -15.24 5.52
N ASN A 383 4.21 -14.00 5.64
CA ASN A 383 5.02 -13.31 4.63
C ASN A 383 6.53 -13.41 4.91
N VAL A 384 6.93 -14.12 5.94
CA VAL A 384 8.33 -14.41 6.26
C VAL A 384 8.62 -15.88 5.94
N LEU A 385 9.29 -16.12 4.82
CA LEU A 385 9.68 -17.46 4.38
C LEU A 385 11.07 -17.81 4.92
N LEU A 386 11.37 -19.10 5.03
CA LEU A 386 12.71 -19.61 5.30
C LEU A 386 13.29 -20.26 4.04
N ASP A 387 14.54 -19.93 3.71
CA ASP A 387 15.24 -20.60 2.63
C ASP A 387 15.77 -21.99 3.06
N SER A 388 16.43 -22.68 2.14
CA SER A 388 16.97 -24.03 2.37
C SER A 388 18.01 -24.11 3.51
N ASP A 389 18.65 -23.00 3.84
CA ASP A 389 19.65 -22.90 4.89
C ASP A 389 19.06 -22.40 6.22
N GLY A 390 17.87 -21.80 6.18
CA GLY A 390 17.14 -21.28 7.34
C GLY A 390 17.23 -19.78 7.50
N HIS A 391 17.69 -19.03 6.50
CA HIS A 391 17.62 -17.58 6.44
C HIS A 391 16.22 -17.10 6.06
N VAL A 392 15.82 -15.90 6.53
CA VAL A 392 14.51 -15.34 6.17
C VAL A 392 14.50 -14.76 4.77
N LYS A 393 13.32 -14.79 4.15
CA LYS A 393 13.01 -14.11 2.90
C LYS A 393 11.63 -13.47 3.00
N LEU A 394 11.54 -12.14 3.00
CA LEU A 394 10.25 -11.46 2.94
C LEU A 394 9.66 -11.55 1.54
N THR A 395 8.36 -11.79 1.46
CA THR A 395 7.60 -11.96 0.21
C THR A 395 6.33 -11.10 0.20
N ASP A 396 5.60 -11.10 -0.90
CA ASP A 396 4.31 -10.41 -1.08
C ASP A 396 4.39 -8.88 -0.87
N TYR A 397 4.85 -8.17 -1.89
CA TYR A 397 4.99 -6.71 -1.87
C TYR A 397 3.72 -5.96 -2.33
N GLY A 398 2.61 -6.66 -2.42
CA GLY A 398 1.35 -6.10 -2.89
C GLY A 398 0.77 -4.98 -2.03
N MET A 399 1.18 -4.86 -0.78
CA MET A 399 0.75 -3.77 0.11
C MET A 399 1.78 -2.65 0.25
N CYS A 400 2.93 -2.73 -0.42
CA CYS A 400 3.98 -1.73 -0.32
C CYS A 400 3.52 -0.34 -0.78
N LYS A 401 4.19 0.68 -0.26
CA LYS A 401 4.03 2.07 -0.69
C LYS A 401 5.40 2.64 -1.02
N GLU A 402 5.56 3.05 -2.28
CA GLU A 402 6.81 3.62 -2.79
C GLU A 402 6.80 5.15 -2.83
N GLY A 403 7.99 5.71 -3.02
CA GLY A 403 8.19 7.11 -3.33
C GLY A 403 8.09 8.05 -2.13
N LEU A 404 8.27 7.52 -0.90
CA LEU A 404 8.32 8.32 0.30
C LEU A 404 9.75 8.79 0.58
N ARG A 405 9.90 10.08 0.87
CA ARG A 405 11.13 10.66 1.41
C ARG A 405 11.07 10.64 2.94
N PRO A 406 12.20 10.78 3.64
CA PRO A 406 12.18 11.01 5.07
C PRO A 406 11.27 12.19 5.44
N GLY A 407 10.26 11.95 6.29
CA GLY A 407 9.24 12.94 6.66
C GLY A 407 7.97 12.94 5.82
N ASP A 408 7.94 12.22 4.68
CA ASP A 408 6.70 12.04 3.92
C ASP A 408 5.80 11.00 4.62
N THR A 409 4.49 11.20 4.50
CA THR A 409 3.49 10.33 5.11
C THR A 409 2.44 9.86 4.10
N THR A 410 1.71 8.81 4.46
CA THR A 410 0.57 8.26 3.71
C THR A 410 -0.59 8.01 4.66
N SER A 411 -1.83 7.99 4.13
CA SER A 411 -3.06 7.84 4.93
C SER A 411 -3.91 6.63 4.51
N THR A 412 -3.37 5.72 3.68
CA THR A 412 -4.14 4.56 3.21
C THR A 412 -4.31 3.55 4.34
N PHE A 413 -5.54 3.21 4.70
CA PHE A 413 -5.81 2.14 5.67
C PHE A 413 -5.58 0.78 5.00
N CYS A 414 -4.55 0.05 5.42
CA CYS A 414 -4.21 -1.28 4.90
C CYS A 414 -3.35 -2.06 5.89
N GLY A 415 -3.28 -3.37 5.69
CA GLY A 415 -2.51 -4.30 6.50
C GLY A 415 -3.37 -5.44 7.05
N THR A 416 -2.71 -6.40 7.70
CA THR A 416 -3.38 -7.52 8.37
C THR A 416 -3.80 -7.09 9.79
N PRO A 417 -5.06 -7.27 10.23
CA PRO A 417 -5.62 -6.65 11.44
C PRO A 417 -4.75 -6.73 12.70
N ASN A 418 -4.17 -7.90 12.98
CA ASN A 418 -3.34 -8.10 14.19
C ASN A 418 -2.02 -7.31 14.19
N TYR A 419 -1.55 -6.85 13.01
CA TYR A 419 -0.27 -6.16 12.83
C TYR A 419 -0.42 -4.67 12.52
N ILE A 420 -1.66 -4.16 12.44
CA ILE A 420 -1.92 -2.76 12.11
C ILE A 420 -1.47 -1.85 13.27
N ALA A 421 -0.69 -0.83 12.94
CA ALA A 421 -0.18 0.13 13.92
C ALA A 421 -1.28 1.07 14.45
N PRO A 422 -1.18 1.54 15.73
CA PRO A 422 -2.20 2.40 16.34
C PRO A 422 -2.48 3.68 15.57
N GLU A 423 -1.48 4.30 14.94
CA GLU A 423 -1.63 5.51 14.13
C GLU A 423 -2.49 5.27 12.88
N ILE A 424 -2.41 4.07 12.27
CA ILE A 424 -3.30 3.70 11.14
C ILE A 424 -4.74 3.56 11.64
N LEU A 425 -4.94 2.93 12.81
CA LEU A 425 -6.27 2.74 13.41
C LEU A 425 -6.93 4.06 13.82
N ARG A 426 -6.14 5.06 14.23
CA ARG A 426 -6.63 6.41 14.54
C ARG A 426 -6.91 7.24 13.28
N GLY A 427 -6.55 6.73 12.07
CA GLY A 427 -6.67 7.48 10.83
C GLY A 427 -5.64 8.60 10.67
N GLU A 428 -4.55 8.55 11.42
CA GLU A 428 -3.43 9.49 11.34
C GLU A 428 -2.60 9.22 10.08
N ASP A 429 -1.92 10.25 9.59
CA ASP A 429 -0.89 10.08 8.56
C ASP A 429 0.31 9.35 9.14
N TYR A 430 0.85 8.37 8.41
CA TYR A 430 1.90 7.50 8.91
C TYR A 430 3.05 7.33 7.90
N GLY A 431 4.22 6.94 8.41
CA GLY A 431 5.43 6.66 7.63
C GLY A 431 5.96 5.24 7.88
N PHE A 432 7.30 5.11 7.91
CA PHE A 432 8.00 3.84 8.10
C PHE A 432 7.77 3.20 9.48
N SER A 433 7.30 3.96 10.45
CA SER A 433 7.04 3.53 11.83
C SER A 433 6.12 2.31 11.93
N VAL A 434 5.20 2.15 10.98
CA VAL A 434 4.22 1.06 10.98
C VAL A 434 4.87 -0.32 10.79
N ASP A 435 5.98 -0.39 10.06
CA ASP A 435 6.72 -1.64 9.85
C ASP A 435 7.47 -2.05 11.13
N TRP A 436 8.00 -1.10 11.90
CA TRP A 436 8.64 -1.38 13.19
C TRP A 436 7.64 -1.83 14.26
N TRP A 437 6.41 -1.29 14.25
CA TRP A 437 5.32 -1.81 15.06
C TRP A 437 5.00 -3.26 14.70
N ALA A 438 4.81 -3.55 13.40
CA ALA A 438 4.51 -4.90 12.92
C ALA A 438 5.62 -5.90 13.28
N LEU A 439 6.90 -5.48 13.21
CA LEU A 439 8.03 -6.28 13.69
C LEU A 439 7.94 -6.55 15.20
N GLY A 440 7.52 -5.58 15.98
CA GLY A 440 7.26 -5.74 17.41
C GLY A 440 6.19 -6.79 17.71
N VAL A 441 5.08 -6.79 16.96
CA VAL A 441 4.02 -7.79 17.06
C VAL A 441 4.55 -9.17 16.69
N LEU A 442 5.24 -9.30 15.56
CA LEU A 442 5.82 -10.54 15.08
C LEU A 442 6.86 -11.11 16.05
N LEU A 443 7.74 -10.27 16.60
CA LEU A 443 8.71 -10.68 17.60
C LEU A 443 8.03 -11.15 18.89
N PHE A 444 6.95 -10.49 19.31
CA PHE A 444 6.16 -10.93 20.45
C PHE A 444 5.55 -12.32 20.17
N GLU A 445 4.98 -12.55 18.99
CA GLU A 445 4.43 -13.85 18.60
C GLU A 445 5.49 -14.95 18.59
N MET A 446 6.67 -14.69 18.03
CA MET A 446 7.80 -15.65 18.08
C MET A 446 8.18 -16.02 19.50
N LEU A 447 8.26 -15.07 20.42
CA LEU A 447 8.71 -15.29 21.80
C LEU A 447 7.62 -15.86 22.72
N ALA A 448 6.36 -15.42 22.55
CA ALA A 448 5.26 -15.77 23.45
C ALA A 448 4.35 -16.89 22.90
N GLY A 449 4.39 -17.15 21.59
CA GLY A 449 3.53 -18.13 20.92
C GLY A 449 2.05 -17.70 20.80
N ARG A 450 1.76 -16.41 20.93
CA ARG A 450 0.43 -15.81 20.84
C ARG A 450 0.53 -14.34 20.52
N SER A 451 -0.57 -13.75 20.05
CA SER A 451 -0.65 -12.31 19.82
C SER A 451 -0.49 -11.51 21.13
N PRO A 452 0.16 -10.32 21.08
CA PRO A 452 0.19 -9.39 22.20
C PRO A 452 -1.20 -8.87 22.62
N PHE A 453 -2.18 -9.01 21.74
CA PHE A 453 -3.55 -8.52 21.91
C PHE A 453 -4.53 -9.61 22.33
N ASP A 454 -4.10 -10.86 22.46
CA ASP A 454 -4.93 -11.94 23.00
C ASP A 454 -5.29 -11.65 24.46
N VAL A 455 -6.55 -11.40 24.71
CA VAL A 455 -7.08 -11.23 26.07
C VAL A 455 -7.43 -12.60 26.63
N VAL A 456 -6.56 -13.10 27.49
CA VAL A 456 -6.78 -14.38 28.19
C VAL A 456 -8.03 -14.25 29.07
N GLY A 457 -9.09 -15.01 28.78
CA GLY A 457 -10.31 -15.10 29.58
C GLY A 457 -11.58 -14.58 28.94
N SER A 458 -11.56 -14.16 27.68
CA SER A 458 -12.75 -13.61 27.00
C SER A 458 -13.62 -14.65 26.29
N ALA A 459 -13.52 -15.94 26.64
CA ALA A 459 -14.30 -17.00 26.01
C ALA A 459 -15.81 -16.96 26.30
N GLU A 460 -16.30 -16.04 27.13
CA GLU A 460 -17.68 -15.99 27.58
C GLU A 460 -18.60 -15.03 26.81
N ASN A 461 -18.03 -14.13 25.96
CA ASN A 461 -18.84 -13.19 25.14
C ASN A 461 -18.52 -13.36 23.65
N PRO A 462 -19.52 -13.76 22.82
CA PRO A 462 -19.33 -13.88 21.36
C PRO A 462 -18.95 -12.55 20.67
N ASP A 463 -19.35 -11.42 21.23
CA ASP A 463 -19.11 -10.07 20.70
C ASP A 463 -17.64 -9.60 20.85
N GLN A 464 -16.84 -10.29 21.66
CA GLN A 464 -15.42 -9.96 21.88
C GLN A 464 -14.45 -10.51 20.81
N ASN A 465 -14.95 -11.18 19.78
CA ASN A 465 -14.16 -11.77 18.70
C ASN A 465 -14.21 -10.96 17.40
N THR A 466 -14.66 -9.71 17.46
CA THR A 466 -14.74 -8.83 16.28
C THR A 466 -13.41 -8.10 16.04
N GLU A 467 -13.15 -7.71 14.77
CA GLU A 467 -11.99 -6.86 14.42
C GLU A 467 -12.03 -5.54 15.18
N ASP A 468 -13.21 -4.97 15.39
CA ASP A 468 -13.38 -3.71 16.13
C ASP A 468 -12.92 -3.83 17.58
N TYR A 469 -13.23 -4.95 18.24
CA TYR A 469 -12.71 -5.23 19.58
C TYR A 469 -11.17 -5.37 19.58
N LEU A 470 -10.60 -6.06 18.58
CA LEU A 470 -9.14 -6.12 18.42
C LEU A 470 -8.54 -4.72 18.28
N PHE A 471 -9.13 -3.86 17.44
CA PHE A 471 -8.67 -2.50 17.24
C PHE A 471 -8.77 -1.66 18.52
N GLN A 472 -9.87 -1.79 19.27
CA GLN A 472 -10.00 -1.17 20.58
C GLN A 472 -8.91 -1.67 21.55
N VAL A 473 -8.61 -2.97 21.57
CA VAL A 473 -7.53 -3.52 22.40
C VAL A 473 -6.18 -2.94 22.00
N ILE A 474 -5.88 -2.85 20.71
CA ILE A 474 -4.64 -2.24 20.22
C ILE A 474 -4.53 -0.78 20.66
N LEU A 475 -5.61 -0.01 20.53
CA LEU A 475 -5.62 1.42 20.86
C LEU A 475 -5.55 1.68 22.36
N GLU A 476 -6.33 0.98 23.18
CA GLU A 476 -6.57 1.34 24.57
C GLU A 476 -5.77 0.50 25.57
N LYS A 477 -5.70 -0.82 25.35
CA LYS A 477 -5.14 -1.71 26.38
C LYS A 477 -3.61 -1.65 26.45
N PRO A 478 -3.01 -1.67 27.64
CA PRO A 478 -1.57 -1.79 27.79
C PRO A 478 -1.12 -3.20 27.37
N ILE A 479 -0.05 -3.26 26.57
CA ILE A 479 0.55 -4.53 26.14
C ILE A 479 1.22 -5.22 27.34
N ARG A 480 0.77 -6.44 27.63
CA ARG A 480 1.29 -7.24 28.76
C ARG A 480 2.38 -8.19 28.28
N ILE A 481 3.63 -7.81 28.53
CA ILE A 481 4.79 -8.64 28.20
C ILE A 481 4.91 -9.76 29.25
N PRO A 482 5.01 -11.05 28.83
CA PRO A 482 5.14 -12.17 29.76
C PRO A 482 6.38 -12.05 30.66
N ARG A 483 6.22 -12.30 31.97
CA ARG A 483 7.33 -12.26 32.94
C ARG A 483 8.38 -13.34 32.70
N SER A 484 8.10 -14.35 31.90
CA SER A 484 9.04 -15.41 31.53
C SER A 484 10.08 -14.97 30.49
N LEU A 485 9.88 -13.83 29.82
CA LEU A 485 10.84 -13.29 28.87
C LEU A 485 11.99 -12.57 29.60
N SER A 486 13.16 -12.56 28.97
CA SER A 486 14.32 -11.86 29.51
C SER A 486 14.08 -10.34 29.59
N VAL A 487 14.87 -9.66 30.43
CA VAL A 487 14.82 -8.19 30.50
C VAL A 487 15.14 -7.56 29.15
N LYS A 488 16.06 -8.15 28.36
CA LYS A 488 16.45 -7.67 27.04
C LYS A 488 15.29 -7.81 26.03
N ALA A 489 14.65 -8.97 26.02
CA ALA A 489 13.46 -9.22 25.18
C ALA A 489 12.30 -8.30 25.60
N SER A 490 12.06 -8.11 26.89
CA SER A 490 11.06 -7.17 27.38
C SER A 490 11.35 -5.73 26.98
N SER A 491 12.63 -5.33 26.95
CA SER A 491 13.04 -3.97 26.56
C SER A 491 12.77 -3.71 25.08
N VAL A 492 13.21 -4.59 24.19
CA VAL A 492 13.03 -4.42 22.74
C VAL A 492 11.55 -4.44 22.34
N LEU A 493 10.76 -5.34 22.96
CA LEU A 493 9.32 -5.37 22.73
C LEU A 493 8.62 -4.08 23.15
N LYS A 494 9.01 -3.47 24.28
CA LYS A 494 8.49 -2.16 24.71
C LYS A 494 8.89 -1.05 23.74
N GLY A 495 10.08 -1.13 23.16
CA GLY A 495 10.56 -0.19 22.16
C GLY A 495 9.74 -0.25 20.86
N PHE A 496 9.60 -1.43 20.26
CA PHE A 496 8.84 -1.59 19.02
C PHE A 496 7.32 -1.39 19.21
N LEU A 497 6.77 -1.88 20.32
CA LEU A 497 5.34 -1.79 20.63
C LEU A 497 4.99 -0.49 21.39
N ASN A 498 5.74 0.59 21.16
CA ASN A 498 5.37 1.91 21.61
C ASN A 498 4.24 2.46 20.72
N LYS A 499 3.12 2.88 21.34
CA LYS A 499 1.95 3.39 20.62
C LYS A 499 2.18 4.79 20.05
N ASP A 500 3.17 5.52 20.56
CA ASP A 500 3.65 6.76 19.97
C ASP A 500 4.67 6.44 18.87
N PRO A 501 4.36 6.73 17.59
CA PRO A 501 5.26 6.42 16.48
C PRO A 501 6.59 7.19 16.53
N ILE A 502 6.64 8.35 17.19
CA ILE A 502 7.87 9.16 17.31
C ILE A 502 8.85 8.52 18.30
N GLU A 503 8.33 8.02 19.42
CA GLU A 503 9.11 7.37 20.48
C GLU A 503 9.35 5.87 20.22
N ARG A 504 8.84 5.34 19.12
CA ARG A 504 9.02 3.93 18.74
C ARG A 504 10.45 3.65 18.31
N LEU A 505 10.99 2.51 18.75
CA LEU A 505 12.35 2.06 18.40
C LEU A 505 12.53 2.02 16.87
N GLY A 506 13.59 2.64 16.37
CA GLY A 506 13.88 2.75 14.94
C GLY A 506 13.25 3.97 14.25
N CYS A 507 12.49 4.80 14.98
CA CYS A 507 11.78 5.95 14.40
C CYS A 507 12.41 7.31 14.73
N HIS A 508 13.40 7.35 15.59
CA HIS A 508 14.03 8.61 15.97
C HIS A 508 14.70 9.28 14.75
N PRO A 509 14.41 10.57 14.47
CA PRO A 509 14.82 11.22 13.23
C PRO A 509 16.33 11.26 12.95
N GLN A 510 17.15 11.23 14.00
CA GLN A 510 18.62 11.34 13.90
C GLN A 510 19.33 9.98 13.93
N THR A 511 18.79 9.01 14.65
CA THR A 511 19.45 7.72 14.88
C THR A 511 18.79 6.59 14.11
N GLY A 512 17.47 6.62 13.91
CA GLY A 512 16.73 5.69 13.05
C GLY A 512 17.10 4.23 13.30
N PHE A 513 17.57 3.54 12.26
CA PHE A 513 17.95 2.14 12.33
C PHE A 513 19.11 1.85 13.31
N ALA A 514 19.97 2.84 13.58
CA ALA A 514 21.06 2.67 14.55
C ALA A 514 20.55 2.41 15.99
N ASP A 515 19.35 2.87 16.34
CA ASP A 515 18.74 2.56 17.64
C ASP A 515 18.40 1.07 17.77
N ILE A 516 18.00 0.45 16.67
CA ILE A 516 17.71 -0.99 16.62
C ILE A 516 19.02 -1.77 16.74
N THR A 517 20.01 -1.45 15.92
CA THR A 517 21.28 -2.19 15.88
C THR A 517 22.06 -2.09 17.19
N SER A 518 21.98 -0.96 17.88
CA SER A 518 22.65 -0.74 19.17
C SER A 518 21.87 -1.24 20.39
N HIS A 519 20.58 -1.62 20.20
CA HIS A 519 19.74 -2.06 21.31
C HIS A 519 20.31 -3.31 22.01
N VAL A 520 20.21 -3.35 23.33
CA VAL A 520 20.80 -4.42 24.17
C VAL A 520 20.34 -5.84 23.79
N PHE A 521 19.17 -5.98 23.19
CA PHE A 521 18.66 -7.27 22.70
C PHE A 521 19.48 -7.79 21.52
N PHE A 522 19.93 -6.90 20.64
CA PHE A 522 20.70 -7.22 19.43
C PHE A 522 22.23 -7.13 19.61
N ARG A 523 22.72 -6.82 20.81
CA ARG A 523 24.17 -6.61 21.07
C ARG A 523 25.07 -7.77 20.61
N ALA A 524 24.55 -9.00 20.56
CA ALA A 524 25.30 -10.18 20.14
C ALA A 524 25.27 -10.41 18.62
N VAL A 525 24.57 -9.57 17.88
CA VAL A 525 24.43 -9.69 16.42
C VAL A 525 25.55 -8.88 15.76
N ASP A 526 26.32 -9.53 14.93
CA ASP A 526 27.23 -8.89 13.98
C ASP A 526 26.43 -8.61 12.69
N TRP A 527 26.01 -7.38 12.52
CA TRP A 527 25.09 -6.98 11.44
C TRP A 527 25.72 -7.10 10.06
N GLU A 528 27.01 -6.86 9.92
CA GLU A 528 27.72 -6.98 8.65
C GLU A 528 27.82 -8.45 8.22
N GLN A 529 28.21 -9.33 9.14
CA GLN A 529 28.24 -10.78 8.88
C GLN A 529 26.84 -11.37 8.67
N LEU A 530 25.82 -10.82 9.37
CA LEU A 530 24.44 -11.24 9.21
C LEU A 530 23.95 -10.94 7.79
N GLU A 531 24.11 -9.71 7.32
CA GLU A 531 23.68 -9.28 5.98
C GLU A 531 24.47 -10.00 4.89
N ALA A 532 25.76 -10.27 5.13
CA ALA A 532 26.60 -11.11 4.26
C ALA A 532 26.25 -12.61 4.33
N ARG A 533 25.25 -13.03 5.13
CA ARG A 533 24.84 -14.44 5.35
C ARG A 533 26.00 -15.35 5.84
N GLN A 534 26.92 -14.78 6.61
CA GLN A 534 28.06 -15.53 7.17
C GLN A 534 27.75 -16.14 8.54
N ILE A 535 26.62 -15.74 9.17
CA ILE A 535 26.16 -16.32 10.44
C ILE A 535 25.22 -17.47 10.10
N ALA A 536 25.54 -18.67 10.63
CA ALA A 536 24.69 -19.82 10.43
C ALA A 536 23.32 -19.64 11.10
N PRO A 537 22.20 -19.88 10.38
CA PRO A 537 20.86 -19.85 10.97
C PRO A 537 20.71 -20.85 12.12
N PRO A 538 19.92 -20.49 13.15
CA PRO A 538 19.73 -21.35 14.32
C PRO A 538 18.83 -22.58 14.05
N PHE A 539 18.14 -22.60 12.93
CA PHE A 539 17.29 -23.70 12.50
C PHE A 539 17.38 -23.87 10.98
N LYS A 540 17.58 -25.11 10.55
CA LYS A 540 17.55 -25.46 9.12
C LYS A 540 16.28 -26.24 8.81
N PRO A 541 15.43 -25.76 7.88
CA PRO A 541 14.22 -26.47 7.46
C PRO A 541 14.56 -27.85 6.88
N ARG A 542 13.71 -28.83 7.18
CA ARG A 542 13.86 -30.17 6.64
C ARG A 542 13.28 -30.22 5.23
N ILE A 543 14.11 -30.47 4.24
CA ILE A 543 13.72 -30.60 2.84
C ILE A 543 13.92 -32.06 2.45
N GLU A 544 12.81 -32.78 2.33
CA GLU A 544 12.80 -34.25 2.11
C GLU A 544 12.84 -34.62 0.63
N ASP A 545 12.34 -33.71 -0.23
CA ASP A 545 12.30 -33.90 -1.67
C ASP A 545 12.94 -32.72 -2.42
N ARG A 546 13.07 -32.83 -3.73
CA ARG A 546 13.66 -31.79 -4.59
C ARG A 546 12.97 -30.42 -4.45
N TYR A 547 11.72 -30.40 -4.02
CA TYR A 547 10.88 -29.22 -4.03
C TYR A 547 10.56 -28.68 -2.63
N GLY A 548 10.85 -29.42 -1.56
CA GLY A 548 10.54 -29.03 -0.19
C GLY A 548 9.05 -28.91 0.12
N LEU A 549 8.20 -29.64 -0.60
CA LEU A 549 6.74 -29.53 -0.49
C LEU A 549 6.18 -29.89 0.87
N GLY A 550 6.92 -30.64 1.69
CA GLY A 550 6.57 -30.97 3.08
C GLY A 550 6.47 -29.75 4.01
N ASN A 551 6.99 -28.59 3.59
CA ASN A 551 6.93 -27.33 4.33
C ASN A 551 5.77 -26.42 3.88
N PHE A 552 4.91 -26.89 2.97
CA PHE A 552 3.73 -26.17 2.48
C PHE A 552 2.45 -26.88 2.90
N ASP A 553 1.37 -26.12 3.09
CA ASP A 553 0.09 -26.69 3.50
C ASP A 553 -0.43 -27.68 2.44
N PRO A 554 -0.74 -28.94 2.85
CA PRO A 554 -1.36 -29.93 1.97
C PRO A 554 -2.65 -29.48 1.31
N GLN A 555 -3.38 -28.53 1.90
CA GLN A 555 -4.56 -27.93 1.30
C GLN A 555 -4.25 -27.32 -0.07
N PHE A 556 -3.10 -26.68 -0.23
CA PHE A 556 -2.67 -26.11 -1.50
C PHE A 556 -1.99 -27.14 -2.40
N THR A 557 -1.06 -27.94 -1.86
CA THR A 557 -0.25 -28.85 -2.67
C THR A 557 -1.06 -30.01 -3.25
N ASN A 558 -2.24 -30.30 -2.73
CA ASN A 558 -3.19 -31.28 -3.28
C ASN A 558 -4.16 -30.68 -4.31
N GLU A 559 -4.19 -29.34 -4.49
CA GLU A 559 -5.01 -28.74 -5.54
C GLU A 559 -4.55 -29.14 -6.95
N PRO A 560 -5.49 -29.32 -7.90
CA PRO A 560 -5.12 -29.55 -9.31
C PRO A 560 -4.39 -28.33 -9.87
N VAL A 561 -3.31 -28.62 -10.60
CA VAL A 561 -2.47 -27.60 -11.23
C VAL A 561 -3.11 -27.14 -12.53
N VAL A 562 -4.24 -26.46 -12.42
CA VAL A 562 -5.00 -25.95 -13.57
C VAL A 562 -5.28 -24.47 -13.38
N LEU A 563 -5.08 -23.70 -14.44
CA LEU A 563 -5.59 -22.32 -14.49
C LEU A 563 -7.08 -22.36 -14.81
N THR A 564 -7.89 -21.60 -14.08
CA THR A 564 -9.32 -21.48 -14.36
C THR A 564 -9.56 -21.02 -15.79
N PRO A 565 -10.49 -21.63 -16.55
CA PRO A 565 -10.82 -21.15 -17.90
C PRO A 565 -11.21 -19.68 -17.89
N ASP A 566 -10.86 -18.97 -18.95
CA ASP A 566 -11.19 -17.55 -19.10
C ASP A 566 -12.63 -17.41 -19.62
N ASP A 567 -13.37 -16.42 -19.11
CA ASP A 567 -14.67 -16.04 -19.68
C ASP A 567 -14.45 -15.07 -20.84
N PRO A 568 -14.85 -15.43 -22.09
CA PRO A 568 -14.67 -14.55 -23.25
C PRO A 568 -15.33 -13.18 -23.08
N LYS A 569 -16.47 -13.10 -22.39
CA LYS A 569 -17.17 -11.82 -22.15
C LYS A 569 -16.41 -10.91 -21.19
N LEU A 570 -15.76 -11.48 -20.18
CA LEU A 570 -14.92 -10.71 -19.26
C LEU A 570 -13.66 -10.22 -19.95
N LEU A 571 -13.08 -11.00 -20.87
CA LEU A 571 -11.89 -10.58 -21.62
C LEU A 571 -12.12 -9.31 -22.45
N GLU A 572 -13.31 -9.16 -23.03
CA GLU A 572 -13.68 -7.97 -23.81
C GLU A 572 -13.78 -6.69 -22.96
N THR A 573 -13.98 -6.83 -21.66
CA THR A 573 -14.09 -5.69 -20.72
C THR A 573 -12.75 -5.19 -20.20
N ILE A 574 -11.66 -5.98 -20.35
CA ILE A 574 -10.34 -5.64 -19.83
C ILE A 574 -9.63 -4.68 -20.79
N ASP A 575 -9.29 -3.49 -20.32
CA ASP A 575 -8.44 -2.55 -21.06
C ASP A 575 -6.98 -3.02 -21.01
N GLN A 576 -6.51 -3.60 -22.10
CA GLN A 576 -5.14 -4.13 -22.19
C GLN A 576 -4.08 -3.03 -22.15
N THR A 577 -4.43 -1.78 -22.51
CA THR A 577 -3.47 -0.65 -22.51
C THR A 577 -3.01 -0.26 -21.10
N GLU A 578 -3.78 -0.63 -20.07
CA GLU A 578 -3.44 -0.38 -18.67
C GLU A 578 -2.28 -1.25 -18.17
N PHE A 579 -2.00 -2.36 -18.87
CA PHE A 579 -0.93 -3.31 -18.55
C PHE A 579 0.28 -3.21 -19.51
N GLU A 580 0.32 -2.21 -20.40
CA GLU A 580 1.48 -1.99 -21.28
C GLU A 580 2.77 -1.77 -20.48
N GLY A 581 3.85 -2.47 -20.89
CA GLY A 581 5.14 -2.39 -20.21
C GLY A 581 5.24 -3.20 -18.91
N PHE A 582 4.31 -4.13 -18.70
CA PHE A 582 4.37 -5.04 -17.56
C PHE A 582 5.52 -6.06 -17.69
N GLU A 583 5.92 -6.42 -18.90
CA GLU A 583 6.97 -7.39 -19.15
C GLU A 583 8.33 -6.94 -18.56
N TYR A 584 9.03 -7.87 -17.96
CA TYR A 584 10.35 -7.65 -17.38
C TYR A 584 11.14 -8.96 -17.31
N ILE A 585 12.43 -8.88 -17.52
CA ILE A 585 13.37 -9.99 -17.29
C ILE A 585 14.54 -9.42 -16.49
N ASN A 586 14.90 -10.07 -15.39
CA ASN A 586 15.98 -9.62 -14.53
C ASN A 586 17.33 -9.84 -15.22
N PRO A 587 18.07 -8.77 -15.58
CA PRO A 587 19.32 -8.88 -16.33
C PRO A 587 20.45 -9.59 -15.53
N LEU A 588 20.38 -9.55 -14.19
CA LEU A 588 21.38 -10.21 -13.33
C LEU A 588 21.28 -11.73 -13.40
N LEU A 589 20.09 -12.27 -13.61
CA LEU A 589 19.86 -13.72 -13.73
C LEU A 589 20.15 -14.22 -15.13
N MET A 590 19.91 -13.41 -16.17
CA MET A 590 20.24 -13.75 -17.55
C MET A 590 21.74 -14.01 -17.74
N SER A 591 22.60 -13.16 -17.17
CA SER A 591 24.07 -13.32 -17.28
C SER A 591 24.59 -14.60 -16.60
N SER A 592 23.90 -15.11 -15.58
CA SER A 592 24.22 -16.37 -14.91
C SER A 592 23.65 -17.61 -15.63
N GLU A 593 22.60 -17.45 -16.44
CA GLU A 593 21.95 -18.52 -17.21
C GLU A 593 22.57 -18.75 -18.57
N GLU A 594 23.27 -17.75 -19.14
CA GLU A 594 24.03 -17.88 -20.39
C GLU A 594 25.41 -18.55 -20.22
N SER A 595 25.86 -18.69 -18.94
CA SER A 595 27.17 -19.22 -18.60
C SER A 595 27.18 -20.75 -18.31
N VAL A 596 26.10 -21.47 -18.59
CA VAL A 596 26.00 -22.95 -18.38
C VAL A 596 25.89 -23.69 -19.69
#